data_d2108da504690510501b701f3f3244cc
#
_entry.id   d2108da504690510501b701f3f3244cc
#
_cell.length_a   1.000
_cell.length_b   1.000
_cell.length_c   1.000
_cell.angle_alpha   90.00
_cell.angle_beta   90.00
_cell.angle_gamma   90.00
#
_symmetry.space_group_name_H-M   'P 1'
#
loop_
_entity.id
_entity.type
_entity.pdbx_description
1 polymer ?
#
loop_
_entity_poly.entity_id
_entity_poly.type
_entity_poly.pdbx_seq_one_letter_code
_entity_poly.pdbx_strand_id
1 'polypeptide(L)'
;METTPFDFHETEPRGVTEFLLRGRKWAREQYAQTDRKKHFPVLLPGMAQFRTAAAICGLETIAENTHNTHFEDSIGMASDWGSVNTIQEIPYKALVPRNTQGILAAGRCISAEGYAWELIRSIPACAVSGEAAGTAAALCVKQNIDPQDLSVPELQQLLRKRGCKLTLHEAGLLYRNEPGARPSSLKKTFH
;
A
#
# COMPACT_ATOMS: atom_id res chain seq x y z
N MET A 1 2.83 22.38 0.83
CA MET A 1 1.47 22.16 0.31
C MET A 1 0.57 22.16 1.53
N GLU A 2 -0.25 23.18 1.73
CA GLU A 2 -1.22 23.14 2.80
C GLU A 2 -2.23 22.02 2.50
N THR A 3 -2.32 21.09 3.41
CA THR A 3 -3.37 20.08 3.41
C THR A 3 -4.72 20.79 3.51
N THR A 4 -5.64 20.45 2.63
CA THR A 4 -7.00 20.97 2.73
C THR A 4 -7.58 20.59 4.09
N PRO A 5 -8.04 21.52 4.92
CA PRO A 5 -8.51 21.24 6.28
C PRO A 5 -9.92 20.64 6.31
N PHE A 6 -10.23 19.74 5.40
CA PHE A 6 -11.56 19.15 5.27
C PHE A 6 -11.48 17.64 5.32
N ASP A 7 -12.16 17.08 6.29
CA ASP A 7 -12.40 15.66 6.42
C ASP A 7 -13.48 15.27 5.38
N PHE A 8 -13.02 14.63 4.30
CA PHE A 8 -13.92 14.13 3.24
C PHE A 8 -14.05 12.62 3.38
N HIS A 9 -15.26 12.16 3.56
CA HIS A 9 -15.55 10.73 3.56
C HIS A 9 -15.69 10.23 2.11
N GLU A 10 -14.69 9.51 1.62
CA GLU A 10 -14.60 9.00 0.24
C GLU A 10 -15.72 8.02 -0.12
N THR A 11 -16.41 7.48 0.88
CA THR A 11 -17.54 6.55 0.70
C THR A 11 -18.87 7.27 0.47
N GLU A 12 -18.92 8.60 0.69
CA GLU A 12 -20.13 9.39 0.52
C GLU A 12 -20.13 10.16 -0.81
N PRO A 13 -21.10 9.94 -1.73
CA PRO A 13 -21.14 10.60 -3.03
C PRO A 13 -21.12 12.13 -2.96
N ARG A 14 -21.75 12.72 -1.93
CA ARG A 14 -21.74 14.16 -1.71
C ARG A 14 -20.35 14.67 -1.32
N GLY A 15 -19.66 13.95 -0.43
CA GLY A 15 -18.28 14.27 -0.02
C GLY A 15 -17.33 14.21 -1.21
N VAL A 16 -17.43 13.20 -2.06
CA VAL A 16 -16.64 13.06 -3.30
C VAL A 16 -16.87 14.25 -4.23
N THR A 17 -18.13 14.64 -4.45
CA THR A 17 -18.48 15.78 -5.30
C THR A 17 -17.94 17.09 -4.72
N GLU A 18 -18.11 17.30 -3.44
CA GLU A 18 -17.63 18.52 -2.76
C GLU A 18 -16.10 18.62 -2.81
N PHE A 19 -15.39 17.54 -2.55
CA PHE A 19 -13.93 17.47 -2.70
C PHE A 19 -13.50 17.91 -4.10
N LEU A 20 -14.12 17.38 -5.14
CA LEU A 20 -13.80 17.72 -6.51
C LEU A 20 -14.07 19.21 -6.82
N LEU A 21 -15.22 19.73 -6.40
CA LEU A 21 -15.60 21.14 -6.64
C LEU A 21 -14.69 22.11 -5.90
N ARG A 22 -14.34 21.82 -4.64
CA ARG A 22 -13.41 22.65 -3.84
C ARG A 22 -12.00 22.58 -4.43
N GLY A 23 -11.52 21.40 -4.81
CA GLY A 23 -10.23 21.24 -5.46
C GLY A 23 -10.11 22.03 -6.77
N ARG A 24 -11.16 22.01 -7.59
CA ARG A 24 -11.22 22.80 -8.83
C ARG A 24 -11.28 24.30 -8.56
N LYS A 25 -12.02 24.74 -7.55
CA LYS A 25 -12.08 26.14 -7.12
C LYS A 25 -10.69 26.59 -6.67
N TRP A 26 -10.06 25.85 -5.77
CA TRP A 26 -8.71 26.13 -5.29
C TRP A 26 -7.70 26.21 -6.46
N ALA A 27 -7.69 25.24 -7.35
CA ALA A 27 -6.80 25.25 -8.50
C ALA A 27 -6.98 26.50 -9.38
N ARG A 28 -8.24 26.91 -9.65
CA ARG A 28 -8.52 28.12 -10.42
C ARG A 28 -8.03 29.39 -9.71
N GLU A 29 -8.18 29.48 -8.39
CA GLU A 29 -7.70 30.60 -7.59
C GLU A 29 -6.18 30.70 -7.62
N GLN A 30 -5.46 29.58 -7.52
CA GLN A 30 -4.00 29.53 -7.65
C GLN A 30 -3.54 29.98 -9.04
N TYR A 31 -4.15 29.45 -10.10
CA TYR A 31 -3.78 29.82 -11.47
C TYR A 31 -4.20 31.26 -11.85
N ALA A 32 -5.22 31.84 -11.19
CA ALA A 32 -5.59 33.23 -11.41
C ALA A 32 -4.50 34.21 -10.96
N GLN A 33 -3.61 33.80 -10.06
CA GLN A 33 -2.48 34.59 -9.56
C GLN A 33 -1.22 34.44 -10.43
N THR A 34 -1.22 33.57 -11.41
CA THR A 34 -0.06 33.30 -12.28
C THR A 34 -0.15 34.08 -13.61
N ASP A 35 1.00 34.30 -14.25
CA ASP A 35 1.03 34.84 -15.61
C ASP A 35 0.41 33.82 -16.60
N ARG A 36 -0.81 34.09 -17.03
CA ARG A 36 -1.58 33.21 -17.91
C ARG A 36 -0.93 32.94 -19.27
N LYS A 37 0.05 33.74 -19.66
CA LYS A 37 0.85 33.49 -20.87
C LYS A 37 1.90 32.40 -20.67
N LYS A 38 2.28 32.14 -19.42
CA LYS A 38 3.32 31.16 -19.06
C LYS A 38 2.74 29.91 -18.42
N HIS A 39 1.68 30.05 -17.62
CA HIS A 39 1.10 28.96 -16.83
C HIS A 39 -0.42 29.02 -16.86
N PHE A 40 -1.03 28.01 -17.40
CA PHE A 40 -2.50 27.84 -17.36
C PHE A 40 -2.86 26.35 -17.34
N PRO A 41 -3.93 25.96 -16.66
CA PRO A 41 -4.39 24.57 -16.69
C PRO A 41 -5.05 24.27 -18.05
N VAL A 42 -4.56 23.29 -18.76
CA VAL A 42 -5.17 22.81 -20.01
C VAL A 42 -6.46 22.07 -19.69
N LEU A 43 -6.46 21.27 -18.59
CA LEU A 43 -7.60 20.50 -18.15
C LEU A 43 -7.58 20.41 -16.62
N LEU A 44 -8.73 20.59 -15.98
CA LEU A 44 -8.93 20.28 -14.58
C LEU A 44 -9.40 18.82 -14.44
N PRO A 45 -9.01 18.12 -13.33
CA PRO A 45 -9.45 16.75 -13.10
C PRO A 45 -10.96 16.58 -13.23
N GLY A 46 -11.40 15.58 -14.00
CA GLY A 46 -12.81 15.27 -14.20
C GLY A 46 -13.44 14.51 -13.05
N MET A 47 -12.61 13.80 -12.27
CA MET A 47 -13.05 12.97 -11.14
C MET A 47 -12.04 13.06 -10.00
N ALA A 48 -12.50 12.78 -8.79
CA ALA A 48 -11.62 12.59 -7.64
C ALA A 48 -10.80 11.29 -7.81
N GLN A 49 -9.53 11.35 -7.43
CA GLN A 49 -8.63 10.20 -7.47
C GLN A 49 -8.19 9.86 -6.04
N PHE A 50 -9.07 9.25 -5.27
CA PHE A 50 -8.71 8.71 -3.98
C PHE A 50 -7.83 7.46 -4.16
N ARG A 51 -6.75 7.38 -3.39
CA ARG A 51 -5.74 6.33 -3.54
C ARG A 51 -5.75 5.34 -2.40
N THR A 52 -6.24 5.74 -1.25
CA THR A 52 -6.33 4.98 0.00
C THR A 52 -7.76 5.06 0.56
N ALA A 53 -8.76 4.70 -0.26
CA ALA A 53 -10.17 4.88 0.08
C ALA A 53 -10.72 3.79 0.99
N ALA A 54 -10.35 2.53 0.75
CA ALA A 54 -10.82 1.39 1.53
C ALA A 54 -9.79 0.26 1.55
N ALA A 55 -9.58 -0.32 2.72
CA ALA A 55 -8.81 -1.54 2.94
C ALA A 55 -9.65 -2.56 3.71
N ILE A 56 -9.30 -3.83 3.59
CA ILE A 56 -9.90 -4.86 4.44
C ILE A 56 -9.41 -4.72 5.88
N CYS A 57 -10.21 -5.22 6.84
CA CYS A 57 -9.70 -5.53 8.18
C CYS A 57 -9.06 -6.91 8.13
N GLY A 58 -7.74 -6.96 7.94
CA GLY A 58 -6.97 -8.20 7.90
C GLY A 58 -6.78 -8.86 9.25
N LEU A 59 -6.27 -10.10 9.26
CA LEU A 59 -5.80 -10.75 10.49
C LEU A 59 -4.68 -9.93 11.13
N GLU A 60 -3.89 -9.25 10.30
CA GLU A 60 -2.89 -8.28 10.70
C GLU A 60 -3.04 -7.02 9.84
N THR A 61 -2.74 -5.85 10.41
CA THR A 61 -2.69 -4.57 9.70
C THR A 61 -1.25 -4.08 9.66
N ILE A 62 -0.75 -3.76 8.48
CA ILE A 62 0.60 -3.19 8.33
C ILE A 62 0.56 -1.77 8.89
N ALA A 63 1.17 -1.58 10.05
CA ALA A 63 1.19 -0.28 10.74
C ALA A 63 2.18 0.69 10.08
N GLU A 64 1.93 1.99 10.25
CA GLU A 64 2.67 3.07 9.60
C GLU A 64 4.21 2.99 9.76
N ASN A 65 4.68 2.56 10.91
CA ASN A 65 6.10 2.58 11.27
C ASN A 65 6.80 1.22 11.15
N THR A 66 6.28 0.31 10.33
CA THR A 66 6.83 -1.05 10.17
C THR A 66 7.76 -1.22 8.98
N HIS A 67 8.10 -0.16 8.27
CA HIS A 67 9.11 -0.24 7.21
C HIS A 67 10.48 -0.68 7.77
N ASN A 68 11.22 -1.43 6.98
CA ASN A 68 12.51 -2.03 7.33
C ASN A 68 12.46 -2.88 8.62
N THR A 69 11.30 -3.49 8.92
CA THR A 69 11.15 -4.50 9.97
C THR A 69 10.83 -5.86 9.36
N HIS A 70 11.16 -6.92 10.09
CA HIS A 70 10.87 -8.27 9.65
C HIS A 70 9.46 -8.71 10.02
N PHE A 71 8.82 -9.43 9.08
CA PHE A 71 7.60 -10.19 9.31
C PHE A 71 7.84 -11.66 9.00
N GLU A 72 7.59 -12.54 9.97
CA GLU A 72 7.77 -13.99 9.83
C GLU A 72 6.95 -14.58 8.68
N ASP A 73 5.76 -14.02 8.45
CA ASP A 73 4.85 -14.41 7.39
C ASP A 73 4.95 -13.54 6.12
N SER A 74 6.09 -12.87 5.92
CA SER A 74 6.31 -12.04 4.73
C SER A 74 6.14 -12.82 3.43
N ILE A 75 5.39 -12.25 2.48
CA ILE A 75 5.15 -12.79 1.13
C ILE A 75 5.84 -12.00 0.03
N GLY A 76 6.61 -10.99 0.41
CA GLY A 76 7.35 -10.14 -0.48
C GLY A 76 7.51 -8.72 0.06
N MET A 77 8.03 -7.83 -0.77
CA MET A 77 8.43 -6.50 -0.34
C MET A 77 7.96 -5.43 -1.32
N ALA A 78 7.73 -4.24 -0.80
CA ALA A 78 7.49 -3.02 -1.56
C ALA A 78 8.51 -1.95 -1.17
N SER A 79 9.14 -1.29 -2.14
CA SER A 79 10.02 -0.15 -1.90
C SER A 79 9.28 1.16 -2.14
N ASP A 80 9.68 2.19 -1.42
CA ASP A 80 9.24 3.55 -1.71
C ASP A 80 10.00 4.12 -2.90
N TRP A 81 9.28 4.72 -3.84
CA TRP A 81 9.86 5.41 -4.98
C TRP A 81 10.35 6.84 -4.65
N GLY A 82 9.85 7.41 -3.56
CA GLY A 82 10.18 8.77 -3.10
C GLY A 82 11.20 8.83 -1.95
N SER A 83 11.54 7.68 -1.35
CA SER A 83 12.42 7.60 -0.18
C SER A 83 13.43 6.47 -0.31
N VAL A 84 14.71 6.79 -0.23
CA VAL A 84 15.78 5.80 -0.29
C VAL A 84 15.81 4.99 1.01
N ASN A 85 16.10 3.70 0.91
CA ASN A 85 16.17 2.74 2.02
C ASN A 85 14.86 2.59 2.82
N THR A 86 13.71 2.82 2.22
CA THR A 86 12.41 2.59 2.83
C THR A 86 11.74 1.42 2.12
N ILE A 87 11.67 0.29 2.80
CA ILE A 87 11.14 -0.95 2.26
C ILE A 87 10.16 -1.54 3.27
N GLN A 88 9.02 -1.97 2.78
CA GLN A 88 7.98 -2.61 3.56
C GLN A 88 7.88 -4.08 3.18
N GLU A 89 8.11 -4.99 4.11
CA GLU A 89 7.71 -6.38 3.97
C GLU A 89 6.19 -6.48 4.10
N ILE A 90 5.58 -7.34 3.30
CA ILE A 90 4.13 -7.53 3.25
C ILE A 90 3.80 -8.85 3.95
N PRO A 91 3.18 -8.84 5.13
CA PRO A 91 2.78 -10.06 5.81
C PRO A 91 1.58 -10.72 5.12
N TYR A 92 1.55 -12.05 5.07
CA TYR A 92 0.43 -12.80 4.50
C TYR A 92 -0.90 -12.47 5.18
N LYS A 93 -0.88 -12.31 6.50
CA LYS A 93 -2.06 -12.00 7.31
C LYS A 93 -2.74 -10.68 6.93
N ALA A 94 -2.02 -9.76 6.29
CA ALA A 94 -2.62 -8.52 5.76
C ALA A 94 -3.52 -8.77 4.54
N LEU A 95 -3.40 -9.92 3.87
CA LEU A 95 -4.21 -10.33 2.73
C LEU A 95 -5.48 -11.08 3.14
N VAL A 96 -5.54 -11.57 4.37
CA VAL A 96 -6.58 -12.46 4.88
C VAL A 96 -7.59 -11.67 5.71
N PRO A 97 -8.87 -11.52 5.28
CA PRO A 97 -9.88 -10.82 6.07
C PRO A 97 -10.15 -11.52 7.42
N ARG A 98 -10.28 -10.72 8.48
CA ARG A 98 -10.49 -11.22 9.84
C ARG A 98 -11.85 -11.90 10.03
N ASN A 99 -12.89 -11.36 9.41
CA ASN A 99 -14.29 -11.75 9.66
C ASN A 99 -14.95 -12.41 8.45
N THR A 100 -14.18 -12.86 7.45
CA THR A 100 -14.74 -13.45 6.24
C THR A 100 -13.84 -14.61 5.81
N GLN A 101 -14.44 -15.76 5.54
CA GLN A 101 -13.75 -16.97 5.09
C GLN A 101 -13.77 -17.09 3.55
N GLY A 102 -12.88 -17.89 3.01
CA GLY A 102 -12.82 -18.21 1.59
C GLY A 102 -12.38 -17.08 0.68
N ILE A 103 -11.87 -15.98 1.21
CA ILE A 103 -11.48 -14.77 0.45
C ILE A 103 -10.05 -14.35 0.79
N LEU A 104 -9.35 -13.86 -0.21
CA LEU A 104 -8.07 -13.16 -0.09
C LEU A 104 -8.18 -11.80 -0.78
N ALA A 105 -7.59 -10.78 -0.17
CA ALA A 105 -7.39 -9.47 -0.79
C ALA A 105 -5.98 -9.37 -1.41
N ALA A 106 -5.83 -8.59 -2.46
CA ALA A 106 -4.55 -8.26 -3.05
C ALA A 106 -4.52 -6.81 -3.55
N GLY A 107 -3.35 -6.23 -3.68
CA GLY A 107 -3.18 -4.87 -4.17
C GLY A 107 -3.53 -3.82 -3.12
N ARG A 108 -4.11 -2.71 -3.56
CA ARG A 108 -4.34 -1.52 -2.74
C ARG A 108 -5.26 -1.69 -1.55
N CYS A 109 -6.07 -2.74 -1.52
CA CYS A 109 -7.07 -2.97 -0.49
C CYS A 109 -6.64 -3.95 0.61
N ILE A 110 -5.40 -4.43 0.62
CA ILE A 110 -4.88 -5.22 1.74
C ILE A 110 -4.82 -4.38 3.01
N SER A 111 -4.81 -5.03 4.17
CA SER A 111 -4.87 -4.35 5.47
C SER A 111 -3.60 -3.58 5.77
N ALA A 112 -3.66 -2.26 5.66
CA ALA A 112 -2.56 -1.36 5.96
C ALA A 112 -3.10 0.02 6.36
N GLU A 113 -2.28 0.80 7.07
CA GLU A 113 -2.63 2.13 7.52
C GLU A 113 -1.48 3.13 7.33
N GLY A 114 -1.82 4.41 7.35
CA GLY A 114 -0.85 5.50 7.29
C GLY A 114 0.10 5.39 6.10
N TYR A 115 1.37 5.64 6.35
CA TYR A 115 2.40 5.62 5.31
C TYR A 115 2.66 4.21 4.74
N ALA A 116 2.47 3.15 5.52
CA ALA A 116 2.60 1.78 5.01
C ALA A 116 1.60 1.53 3.86
N TRP A 117 0.37 2.06 3.97
CA TRP A 117 -0.62 1.96 2.90
C TRP A 117 -0.17 2.67 1.63
N GLU A 118 0.51 3.83 1.74
CA GLU A 118 1.08 4.53 0.59
C GLU A 118 2.16 3.70 -0.12
N LEU A 119 2.94 2.91 0.59
CA LEU A 119 3.95 2.01 0.02
C LEU A 119 3.33 0.84 -0.72
N ILE A 120 2.40 0.13 -0.05
CA ILE A 120 1.84 -1.14 -0.60
C ILE A 120 0.85 -0.94 -1.75
N ARG A 121 0.37 0.26 -1.99
CA ARG A 121 -0.53 0.56 -3.12
C ARG A 121 0.19 0.79 -4.44
N SER A 122 1.52 0.79 -4.46
CA SER A 122 2.31 0.91 -5.69
C SER A 122 2.10 -0.29 -6.62
N ILE A 123 2.29 -0.08 -7.93
CA ILE A 123 2.09 -1.15 -8.92
C ILE A 123 2.94 -2.39 -8.62
N PRO A 124 4.26 -2.26 -8.30
CA PRO A 124 5.06 -3.44 -7.94
C PRO A 124 4.53 -4.17 -6.70
N ALA A 125 4.11 -3.44 -5.66
CA ALA A 125 3.53 -4.04 -4.45
C ALA A 125 2.20 -4.77 -4.74
N CYS A 126 1.38 -4.20 -5.63
CA CYS A 126 0.15 -4.86 -6.08
C CYS A 126 0.45 -6.17 -6.85
N ALA A 127 1.51 -6.20 -7.65
CA ALA A 127 1.94 -7.42 -8.35
C ALA A 127 2.42 -8.48 -7.36
N VAL A 128 3.25 -8.10 -6.39
CA VAL A 128 3.75 -8.99 -5.33
C VAL A 128 2.60 -9.60 -4.53
N SER A 129 1.69 -8.78 -4.02
CA SER A 129 0.54 -9.27 -3.24
C SER A 129 -0.43 -10.09 -4.10
N GLY A 130 -0.57 -9.77 -5.38
CA GLY A 130 -1.38 -10.53 -6.33
C GLY A 130 -0.82 -11.92 -6.62
N GLU A 131 0.49 -12.05 -6.83
CA GLU A 131 1.16 -13.35 -7.02
C GLU A 131 1.04 -14.22 -5.76
N ALA A 132 1.25 -13.63 -4.59
CA ALA A 132 1.12 -14.33 -3.32
C ALA A 132 -0.32 -14.79 -3.07
N ALA A 133 -1.31 -13.91 -3.24
CA ALA A 133 -2.72 -14.24 -3.07
C ALA A 133 -3.18 -15.36 -4.05
N GLY A 134 -2.78 -15.26 -5.33
CA GLY A 134 -3.11 -16.30 -6.33
C GLY A 134 -2.46 -17.65 -6.01
N THR A 135 -1.20 -17.65 -5.53
CA THR A 135 -0.52 -18.87 -5.12
C THR A 135 -1.16 -19.48 -3.86
N ALA A 136 -1.50 -18.64 -2.87
CA ALA A 136 -2.21 -19.06 -1.67
C ALA A 136 -3.58 -19.64 -1.98
N ALA A 137 -4.38 -18.98 -2.82
CA ALA A 137 -5.69 -19.46 -3.23
C ALA A 137 -5.61 -20.84 -3.90
N ALA A 138 -4.62 -21.04 -4.78
CA ALA A 138 -4.40 -22.33 -5.42
C ALA A 138 -4.05 -23.45 -4.42
N LEU A 139 -3.24 -23.13 -3.40
CA LEU A 139 -2.95 -24.06 -2.30
C LEU A 139 -4.18 -24.38 -1.48
N CYS A 140 -4.96 -23.38 -1.10
CA CYS A 140 -6.18 -23.53 -0.32
C CYS A 140 -7.18 -24.45 -1.04
N VAL A 141 -7.41 -24.23 -2.34
CA VAL A 141 -8.28 -25.08 -3.15
C VAL A 141 -7.76 -26.52 -3.22
N LYS A 142 -6.45 -26.69 -3.44
CA LYS A 142 -5.82 -28.01 -3.53
C LYS A 142 -5.92 -28.81 -2.22
N GLN A 143 -5.82 -28.11 -1.08
CA GLN A 143 -5.83 -28.72 0.24
C GLN A 143 -7.23 -28.73 0.88
N ASN A 144 -8.20 -28.09 0.24
CA ASN A 144 -9.56 -27.91 0.74
C ASN A 144 -9.58 -27.26 2.14
N ILE A 145 -8.83 -26.17 2.29
CA ILE A 145 -8.71 -25.38 3.53
C ILE A 145 -9.06 -23.90 3.29
N ASP A 146 -9.36 -23.18 4.37
CA ASP A 146 -9.55 -21.73 4.34
C ASP A 146 -8.19 -21.01 4.27
N PRO A 147 -8.11 -19.82 3.64
CA PRO A 147 -6.91 -18.97 3.68
C PRO A 147 -6.37 -18.69 5.09
N GLN A 148 -7.21 -18.68 6.10
CA GLN A 148 -6.80 -18.47 7.50
C GLN A 148 -5.99 -19.65 8.05
N ASP A 149 -6.20 -20.85 7.50
CA ASP A 149 -5.55 -22.10 7.94
C ASP A 149 -4.35 -22.48 7.08
N LEU A 150 -3.99 -21.65 6.09
CA LEU A 150 -2.89 -21.94 5.18
C LEU A 150 -1.53 -21.96 5.90
N SER A 151 -0.73 -22.98 5.60
CA SER A 151 0.67 -23.02 6.02
C SER A 151 1.50 -21.95 5.31
N VAL A 152 1.80 -20.86 6.01
CA VAL A 152 2.62 -19.76 5.45
C VAL A 152 4.01 -20.26 5.00
N PRO A 153 4.73 -21.12 5.73
CA PRO A 153 6.01 -21.66 5.26
C PRO A 153 5.92 -22.38 3.92
N GLU A 154 4.82 -23.11 3.65
CA GLU A 154 4.61 -23.78 2.36
C GLU A 154 4.40 -22.76 1.24
N LEU A 155 3.59 -21.73 1.48
CA LEU A 155 3.40 -20.61 0.54
C LEU A 155 4.74 -19.93 0.24
N GLN A 156 5.50 -19.57 1.27
CA GLN A 156 6.81 -18.95 1.13
C GLN A 156 7.79 -19.80 0.32
N GLN A 157 7.80 -21.11 0.54
CA GLN A 157 8.64 -22.02 -0.23
C GLN A 157 8.30 -22.00 -1.73
N LEU A 158 7.01 -21.97 -2.08
CA LEU A 158 6.57 -21.88 -3.48
C LEU A 158 6.93 -20.55 -4.12
N LEU A 159 6.75 -19.43 -3.39
CA LEU A 159 7.13 -18.11 -3.88
C LEU A 159 8.64 -18.03 -4.13
N ARG A 160 9.47 -18.54 -3.20
CA ARG A 160 10.94 -18.61 -3.38
C ARG A 160 11.35 -19.46 -4.58
N LYS A 161 10.69 -20.60 -4.83
CA LYS A 161 10.92 -21.44 -6.02
C LYS A 161 10.65 -20.69 -7.33
N ARG A 162 9.79 -19.68 -7.31
CA ARG A 162 9.51 -18.80 -8.44
C ARG A 162 10.47 -17.62 -8.55
N GLY A 163 11.45 -17.52 -7.65
CA GLY A 163 12.44 -16.44 -7.63
C GLY A 163 12.00 -15.20 -6.84
N CYS A 164 10.87 -15.26 -6.13
CA CYS A 164 10.44 -14.15 -5.28
C CYS A 164 11.39 -14.00 -4.09
N LYS A 165 11.78 -12.78 -3.79
CA LYS A 165 12.48 -12.42 -2.55
C LYS A 165 11.45 -11.93 -1.55
N LEU A 166 11.37 -12.58 -0.40
CA LEU A 166 10.32 -12.32 0.57
C LEU A 166 10.77 -11.39 1.70
N THR A 167 12.06 -11.33 1.96
CA THR A 167 12.63 -10.60 3.09
C THR A 167 13.77 -9.67 2.67
N LEU A 168 14.07 -8.65 3.50
CA LEU A 168 15.17 -7.75 3.25
C LEU A 168 16.50 -8.51 3.14
N HIS A 169 16.74 -9.49 4.02
CA HIS A 169 17.98 -10.29 3.98
C HIS A 169 18.12 -11.06 2.66
N GLU A 170 17.04 -11.63 2.13
CA GLU A 170 17.07 -12.29 0.81
C GLU A 170 17.42 -11.31 -0.32
N ALA A 171 17.14 -10.03 -0.13
CA ALA A 171 17.53 -8.96 -1.05
C ALA A 171 18.94 -8.40 -0.80
N GLY A 172 19.65 -8.89 0.22
CA GLY A 172 20.96 -8.37 0.61
C GLY A 172 20.88 -7.04 1.38
N LEU A 173 19.75 -6.77 2.02
CA LEU A 173 19.46 -5.54 2.76
C LEU A 173 19.37 -5.84 4.26
N LEU A 174 19.55 -4.81 5.08
CA LEU A 174 19.52 -4.91 6.53
C LEU A 174 18.21 -4.34 7.10
N TYR A 175 17.74 -4.93 8.19
CA TYR A 175 16.64 -4.36 8.97
C TYR A 175 17.13 -3.15 9.77
N ARG A 176 16.22 -2.24 10.11
CA ARG A 176 16.54 -0.96 10.76
C ARG A 176 17.29 -1.06 12.08
N ASN A 177 17.17 -2.19 12.78
CA ASN A 177 17.78 -2.44 14.07
C ASN A 177 19.15 -3.15 13.97
N GLU A 178 19.62 -3.44 12.76
CA GLU A 178 20.88 -4.15 12.56
C GLU A 178 22.07 -3.19 12.44
N PRO A 179 23.25 -3.59 12.92
CA PRO A 179 24.45 -2.81 12.75
C PRO A 179 24.77 -2.55 11.26
N GLY A 180 24.98 -1.29 10.90
CA GLY A 180 25.23 -0.89 9.51
C GLY A 180 24.00 -0.61 8.67
N ALA A 181 22.80 -0.76 9.24
CA ALA A 181 21.56 -0.37 8.56
C ALA A 181 21.60 1.13 8.21
N ARG A 182 21.25 1.43 6.96
CA ARG A 182 21.16 2.83 6.51
C ARG A 182 19.80 3.40 6.96
N PRO A 183 19.77 4.64 7.51
CA PRO A 183 18.51 5.27 7.87
C PRO A 183 17.65 5.46 6.62
N SER A 184 16.34 5.27 6.78
CA SER A 184 15.40 5.65 5.74
C SER A 184 15.41 7.18 5.58
N SER A 185 15.39 7.67 4.35
CA SER A 185 15.34 9.10 4.07
C SER A 185 13.92 9.67 4.13
N LEU A 186 13.03 9.02 4.85
CA LEU A 186 11.67 9.51 5.09
C LEU A 186 11.73 10.94 5.62
N LYS A 187 11.47 11.91 4.75
CA LYS A 187 11.10 13.23 5.20
C LYS A 187 9.75 13.08 5.90
N LYS A 188 9.71 13.28 7.21
CA LYS A 188 8.48 13.44 7.99
C LYS A 188 7.72 14.64 7.43
N THR A 189 6.95 14.45 6.38
CA THR A 189 6.13 15.51 5.78
C THR A 189 4.97 14.89 5.03
N PHE A 190 4.08 14.26 5.77
CA PHE A 190 2.68 14.17 5.36
C PHE A 190 1.85 14.37 6.63
N HIS A 191 1.58 15.63 6.94
CA HIS A 191 0.49 16.01 7.83
C HIS A 191 -0.63 16.58 6.95
#